data_d00bb5a75f1596b6ff377f2af8b3cf3a
#
_entry.id   d00bb5a75f1596b6ff377f2af8b3cf3a
#
_cell.length_a   1.000
_cell.length_b   1.000
_cell.length_c   1.000
_cell.angle_alpha   90.00
_cell.angle_beta   90.00
_cell.angle_gamma   90.00
#
_symmetry.space_group_name_H-M   'P 1'
#
loop_
_entity.id
_entity.type
_entity.pdbx_description
1 polymer ?
#
loop_
_entity_poly.entity_id
_entity_poly.type
_entity_poly.pdbx_seq_one_letter_code
_entity_poly.pdbx_strand_id
1 'polypeptide(L)'
;MSLLLGGALTWVLVRDLEFQSVQDQLDRGVLTAVVQVKHQECFARPAVVSNVGAATCRLDTSLDFQDRLNSLVIPTLGGIRLLLLDSQRGVLFDSGGSDTFGTLIPVTASKRVANVGEARTTLGGQPYFAAAVKIAPARDPLAATYVVLAQPQALVATAAAGDLETRLLEAGGAALVVAMLLILLVSRSLTQPLTKLAAAAEDIAAGNYSRRVGIRGYDEIGMLGAAFDRMAEAVERARKTQRDFLANVSHELKTPLTSLIGFSQALVDGSLWSESERARAATIIHEESERVLRMAQELLDLARVEAGSISMHITAVDLGGQLQQELEMVRPRANRRLLELNLTMPSSIPPVAADPERLHQILDNLLDNAVKYAPEGTAIEISALSNISGVEAVVANATSARKPDPDRMFERFYRADPSRSAAAGGVGLGLSISRELASAMRGRLWADFDESGNLRLHLLLPAARRPDDARIEPPAPPVEALSKAS
;
A
#
# COMPACT_ATOMS: atom_id res chain seq x y z
N MET A 1 24.22 -8.96 -23.79
CA MET A 1 24.93 -10.24 -23.92
C MET A 1 24.03 -11.45 -23.74
N SER A 2 23.09 -11.50 -22.79
CA SER A 2 22.16 -12.64 -22.61
C SER A 2 21.21 -12.89 -23.79
N LEU A 3 20.71 -11.83 -24.45
CA LEU A 3 19.83 -11.93 -25.61
C LEU A 3 20.53 -12.54 -26.86
N LEU A 4 21.81 -12.22 -27.08
CA LEU A 4 22.60 -12.79 -28.17
C LEU A 4 22.95 -14.27 -27.95
N LEU A 5 23.24 -14.66 -26.69
CA LEU A 5 23.45 -16.05 -26.32
C LEU A 5 22.14 -16.86 -26.40
N GLY A 6 21.00 -16.28 -25.98
CA GLY A 6 19.70 -16.92 -26.12
C GLY A 6 19.31 -17.13 -27.59
N GLY A 7 19.51 -16.14 -28.44
CA GLY A 7 19.26 -16.25 -29.87
C GLY A 7 20.13 -17.29 -30.58
N ALA A 8 21.42 -17.36 -30.25
CA ALA A 8 22.35 -18.36 -30.83
C ALA A 8 21.97 -19.78 -30.37
N LEU A 9 21.60 -19.96 -29.11
CA LEU A 9 21.17 -21.29 -28.58
C LEU A 9 19.86 -21.73 -29.23
N THR A 10 18.90 -20.82 -29.37
CA THR A 10 17.60 -21.09 -30.02
C THR A 10 17.81 -21.45 -31.49
N TRP A 11 18.71 -20.74 -32.21
CA TRP A 11 19.03 -21.04 -33.59
C TRP A 11 19.67 -22.44 -33.76
N VAL A 12 20.58 -22.81 -32.88
CA VAL A 12 21.23 -24.17 -32.90
C VAL A 12 20.18 -25.27 -32.64
N LEU A 13 19.28 -25.08 -31.66
CA LEU A 13 18.23 -26.04 -31.33
C LEU A 13 17.19 -26.18 -32.43
N VAL A 14 16.73 -25.10 -33.03
CA VAL A 14 15.77 -25.12 -34.14
C VAL A 14 16.38 -25.79 -35.36
N ARG A 15 17.62 -25.47 -35.71
CA ARG A 15 18.35 -26.08 -36.80
C ARG A 15 18.50 -27.63 -36.63
N ASP A 16 18.79 -28.05 -35.41
CA ASP A 16 18.96 -29.49 -35.13
C ASP A 16 17.62 -30.25 -35.18
N LEU A 17 16.53 -29.64 -34.71
CA LEU A 17 15.18 -30.21 -34.82
C LEU A 17 14.70 -30.32 -36.27
N GLU A 18 14.98 -29.36 -37.11
CA GLU A 18 14.58 -29.37 -38.53
C GLU A 18 15.40 -30.40 -39.32
N PHE A 19 16.70 -30.52 -39.08
CA PHE A 19 17.51 -31.57 -39.66
C PHE A 19 16.99 -32.97 -39.26
N GLN A 20 16.53 -33.14 -38.03
CA GLN A 20 15.89 -34.36 -37.59
C GLN A 20 14.57 -34.63 -38.29
N SER A 21 13.75 -33.61 -38.50
CA SER A 21 12.46 -33.73 -39.21
C SER A 21 12.65 -34.16 -40.66
N VAL A 22 13.63 -33.57 -41.37
CA VAL A 22 13.95 -33.96 -42.78
C VAL A 22 14.48 -35.39 -42.86
N GLN A 23 15.34 -35.78 -41.94
CA GLN A 23 15.83 -37.15 -41.90
C GLN A 23 14.68 -38.15 -41.68
N ASP A 24 13.74 -37.86 -40.75
CA ASP A 24 12.56 -38.69 -40.51
C ASP A 24 11.64 -38.75 -41.74
N GLN A 25 11.56 -37.70 -42.53
CA GLN A 25 10.81 -37.66 -43.76
C GLN A 25 11.47 -38.52 -44.84
N LEU A 26 12.81 -38.43 -44.98
CA LEU A 26 13.59 -39.25 -45.90
C LEU A 26 13.54 -40.73 -45.52
N ASP A 27 13.64 -41.07 -44.23
CA ASP A 27 13.57 -42.43 -43.73
C ASP A 27 12.22 -43.10 -44.03
N ARG A 28 11.12 -42.37 -43.92
CA ARG A 28 9.79 -42.84 -44.29
C ARG A 28 9.60 -42.87 -45.80
N GLY A 29 10.08 -41.85 -46.51
CA GLY A 29 10.00 -41.72 -47.94
C GLY A 29 10.71 -42.84 -48.71
N VAL A 30 11.90 -43.24 -48.21
CA VAL A 30 12.69 -44.30 -48.88
C VAL A 30 12.00 -45.64 -48.86
N LEU A 31 11.23 -45.97 -47.81
CA LEU A 31 10.42 -47.19 -47.77
C LEU A 31 9.33 -47.18 -48.85
N THR A 32 8.68 -46.03 -49.04
CA THR A 32 7.67 -45.85 -50.08
C THR A 32 8.30 -45.95 -51.48
N ALA A 33 9.44 -45.27 -51.68
CA ALA A 33 10.17 -45.32 -52.95
C ALA A 33 10.62 -46.75 -53.30
N VAL A 34 11.05 -47.58 -52.35
CA VAL A 34 11.40 -48.95 -52.55
C VAL A 34 10.21 -49.76 -53.08
N VAL A 35 9.01 -49.54 -52.55
CA VAL A 35 7.78 -50.21 -53.02
C VAL A 35 7.49 -49.81 -54.45
N GLN A 36 7.57 -48.53 -54.78
CA GLN A 36 7.35 -48.01 -56.12
C GLN A 36 8.35 -48.52 -57.12
N VAL A 37 9.64 -48.51 -56.79
CA VAL A 37 10.72 -49.01 -57.62
C VAL A 37 10.56 -50.52 -57.89
N LYS A 38 10.27 -51.32 -56.86
CA LYS A 38 9.99 -52.77 -57.02
C LYS A 38 8.73 -53.03 -57.86
N HIS A 39 7.69 -52.22 -57.71
CA HIS A 39 6.45 -52.38 -58.47
C HIS A 39 6.67 -52.20 -59.98
N GLN A 40 7.44 -51.18 -60.34
CA GLN A 40 7.76 -50.90 -61.76
C GLN A 40 8.59 -52.01 -62.38
N GLU A 41 9.49 -52.65 -61.66
CA GLU A 41 10.32 -53.73 -62.17
C GLU A 41 9.57 -55.04 -62.27
N CYS A 42 8.74 -55.40 -61.28
CA CYS A 42 8.00 -56.64 -61.22
C CYS A 42 6.85 -56.69 -62.28
N PHE A 43 6.30 -55.55 -62.67
CA PHE A 43 5.25 -55.47 -63.72
C PHE A 43 5.81 -55.53 -65.14
N ALA A 44 7.06 -55.17 -65.39
CA ALA A 44 7.63 -55.10 -66.72
C ALA A 44 8.10 -56.44 -67.30
N ARG A 45 8.32 -57.48 -66.47
CA ARG A 45 8.71 -58.82 -66.89
C ARG A 45 7.75 -59.87 -66.31
N PRO A 46 6.89 -60.52 -67.14
CA PRO A 46 6.17 -61.69 -66.68
C PRO A 46 7.14 -62.76 -66.16
N ALA A 47 6.89 -63.17 -64.91
CA ALA A 47 7.72 -64.21 -64.27
C ALA A 47 7.80 -65.38 -65.16
N VAL A 48 9.04 -65.76 -65.61
CA VAL A 48 9.35 -67.11 -66.07
C VAL A 48 9.20 -68.01 -64.85
N VAL A 49 8.09 -68.73 -64.78
CA VAL A 49 7.77 -69.65 -63.73
C VAL A 49 8.80 -70.77 -63.78
N SER A 50 9.88 -70.66 -63.04
CA SER A 50 10.73 -71.79 -62.66
C SER A 50 10.24 -72.26 -61.31
N ASN A 51 9.90 -73.52 -61.24
CA ASN A 51 9.32 -74.25 -60.11
C ASN A 51 10.28 -74.34 -58.92
N VAL A 52 10.64 -73.23 -58.27
CA VAL A 52 11.17 -73.23 -56.91
C VAL A 52 11.01 -71.81 -56.29
N GLY A 53 10.19 -71.71 -55.30
CA GLY A 53 10.01 -70.72 -54.26
C GLY A 53 10.54 -69.29 -54.46
N ALA A 54 9.59 -68.36 -54.36
CA ALA A 54 9.77 -66.87 -54.25
C ALA A 54 10.40 -66.23 -55.51
N ALA A 55 9.56 -65.57 -56.30
CA ALA A 55 10.00 -64.71 -57.41
C ALA A 55 10.83 -63.54 -56.81
N THR A 56 12.14 -63.63 -56.89
CA THR A 56 13.05 -62.57 -56.55
C THR A 56 13.10 -61.61 -57.74
N CYS A 57 12.40 -60.48 -57.63
CA CYS A 57 12.58 -59.38 -58.59
C CYS A 57 13.99 -58.83 -58.56
N ARG A 58 14.64 -58.85 -59.75
CA ARG A 58 16.02 -58.36 -59.93
C ARG A 58 15.98 -56.96 -60.48
N LEU A 59 16.46 -55.94 -59.75
CA LEU A 59 16.58 -54.59 -60.27
C LEU A 59 17.75 -54.56 -61.25
N ASP A 60 17.41 -54.36 -62.52
CA ASP A 60 18.28 -54.20 -63.68
C ASP A 60 18.46 -52.71 -63.91
N THR A 61 19.65 -52.24 -64.29
CA THR A 61 19.98 -50.85 -64.62
C THR A 61 19.90 -50.63 -66.15
N SER A 62 19.03 -51.38 -66.88
CA SER A 62 18.83 -51.20 -68.31
C SER A 62 18.25 -49.80 -68.60
N LEU A 63 18.54 -49.21 -69.74
CA LEU A 63 18.06 -47.90 -70.20
C LEU A 63 16.52 -47.77 -70.08
N ASP A 64 15.82 -48.84 -70.47
CA ASP A 64 14.36 -48.92 -70.40
C ASP A 64 13.78 -48.84 -68.96
N PHE A 65 14.51 -49.36 -67.95
CA PHE A 65 14.16 -49.23 -66.55
C PHE A 65 14.48 -47.80 -66.03
N GLN A 66 15.62 -47.21 -66.44
CA GLN A 66 15.98 -45.87 -66.10
C GLN A 66 14.96 -44.85 -66.64
N ASP A 67 14.51 -44.99 -67.88
CA ASP A 67 13.46 -44.17 -68.50
C ASP A 67 12.13 -44.26 -67.78
N ARG A 68 11.74 -45.45 -67.29
CA ARG A 68 10.54 -45.63 -66.47
C ARG A 68 10.67 -44.96 -65.08
N LEU A 69 11.80 -45.07 -64.45
CA LEU A 69 12.07 -44.40 -63.19
C LEU A 69 11.99 -42.88 -63.37
N ASN A 70 12.62 -42.37 -64.44
CA ASN A 70 12.59 -40.93 -64.75
C ASN A 70 11.21 -40.41 -65.07
N SER A 71 10.34 -41.18 -65.71
CA SER A 71 9.01 -40.75 -66.14
C SER A 71 7.92 -40.94 -65.07
N LEU A 72 8.02 -42.00 -64.22
CA LEU A 72 6.92 -42.40 -63.31
C LEU A 72 7.24 -42.22 -61.82
N VAL A 73 8.51 -42.41 -61.44
CA VAL A 73 8.85 -42.36 -59.98
C VAL A 73 9.44 -41.01 -59.62
N ILE A 74 10.36 -40.47 -60.36
CA ILE A 74 11.07 -39.22 -60.01
C ILE A 74 10.16 -38.02 -59.90
N PRO A 75 9.15 -37.81 -60.77
CA PRO A 75 8.20 -36.69 -60.60
C PRO A 75 7.41 -36.70 -59.29
N THR A 76 7.21 -37.90 -58.71
CA THR A 76 6.48 -38.03 -57.44
C THR A 76 7.32 -37.71 -56.20
N LEU A 77 8.65 -37.60 -56.35
CA LEU A 77 9.60 -37.35 -55.25
C LEU A 77 9.82 -35.89 -54.90
N GLY A 78 9.19 -34.96 -55.61
CA GLY A 78 9.20 -33.53 -55.24
C GLY A 78 10.62 -32.88 -55.17
N GLY A 79 11.54 -33.28 -56.06
CA GLY A 79 12.90 -32.77 -56.08
C GLY A 79 13.93 -33.50 -55.19
N ILE A 80 13.51 -34.56 -54.54
CA ILE A 80 14.39 -35.49 -53.81
C ILE A 80 15.10 -36.37 -54.88
N ARG A 81 16.43 -36.49 -54.77
CA ARG A 81 17.19 -37.37 -55.67
C ARG A 81 17.03 -38.84 -55.33
N LEU A 82 16.78 -39.65 -56.32
CA LEU A 82 16.77 -41.10 -56.21
C LEU A 82 18.10 -41.67 -56.72
N LEU A 83 18.75 -42.49 -55.91
CA LEU A 83 19.96 -43.18 -56.27
C LEU A 83 19.77 -44.71 -56.12
N LEU A 84 20.34 -45.47 -56.99
CA LEU A 84 20.48 -46.92 -56.90
C LEU A 84 21.97 -47.23 -56.65
N LEU A 85 22.28 -48.07 -55.64
CA LEU A 85 23.64 -48.45 -55.36
C LEU A 85 23.85 -49.98 -55.54
N ASP A 86 25.06 -50.31 -55.90
CA ASP A 86 25.55 -51.71 -55.92
C ASP A 86 25.76 -52.28 -54.53
N SER A 87 26.25 -53.52 -54.51
CA SER A 87 26.63 -54.24 -53.26
C SER A 87 27.80 -53.60 -52.50
N GLN A 88 28.63 -52.85 -53.18
CA GLN A 88 29.80 -52.13 -52.67
C GLN A 88 29.40 -50.67 -52.26
N ARG A 89 28.15 -50.33 -52.43
CA ARG A 89 27.59 -48.95 -52.22
C ARG A 89 28.02 -47.88 -53.24
N GLY A 90 28.52 -48.33 -54.42
CA GLY A 90 28.77 -47.46 -55.57
C GLY A 90 27.46 -47.03 -56.25
N VAL A 91 27.40 -45.84 -56.71
CA VAL A 91 26.23 -45.29 -57.43
C VAL A 91 26.15 -45.90 -58.84
N LEU A 92 25.04 -46.63 -59.13
CA LEU A 92 24.74 -47.21 -60.42
C LEU A 92 23.75 -46.30 -61.21
N PHE A 93 22.86 -45.59 -60.52
CA PHE A 93 21.89 -44.67 -61.10
C PHE A 93 21.69 -43.47 -60.19
N ASP A 94 21.59 -42.31 -60.80
CA ASP A 94 21.29 -41.06 -60.08
C ASP A 94 20.31 -40.25 -60.92
N SER A 95 19.14 -39.94 -60.33
CA SER A 95 18.12 -39.09 -61.01
C SER A 95 18.58 -37.65 -61.22
N GLY A 96 19.66 -37.19 -60.60
CA GLY A 96 20.22 -35.85 -60.75
C GLY A 96 21.32 -35.72 -61.79
N GLY A 97 21.68 -36.80 -62.50
CA GLY A 97 22.71 -36.80 -63.53
C GLY A 97 23.78 -37.89 -63.34
N SER A 98 24.66 -38.07 -64.30
CA SER A 98 25.65 -39.12 -64.35
C SER A 98 26.95 -38.81 -63.60
N ASP A 99 27.13 -37.61 -63.11
CA ASP A 99 28.40 -37.11 -62.51
C ASP A 99 28.76 -37.81 -61.17
N THR A 100 27.82 -38.59 -60.61
CA THR A 100 28.00 -39.29 -59.35
C THR A 100 28.26 -40.79 -59.50
N PHE A 101 28.28 -41.33 -60.72
CA PHE A 101 28.50 -42.76 -60.96
C PHE A 101 29.80 -43.22 -60.34
N GLY A 102 29.75 -44.40 -59.65
CA GLY A 102 30.86 -44.98 -58.98
C GLY A 102 31.25 -44.35 -57.63
N THR A 103 30.60 -43.25 -57.28
CA THR A 103 30.80 -42.60 -55.95
C THR A 103 30.28 -43.51 -54.84
N LEU A 104 31.12 -43.75 -53.79
CA LEU A 104 30.74 -44.57 -52.65
C LEU A 104 29.95 -43.74 -51.64
N ILE A 105 28.76 -44.24 -51.28
CA ILE A 105 27.92 -43.60 -50.26
C ILE A 105 28.08 -44.33 -48.93
N PRO A 106 28.60 -43.70 -47.86
CA PRO A 106 28.76 -44.29 -46.55
C PRO A 106 27.43 -44.41 -45.83
N VAL A 107 26.76 -45.56 -45.96
CA VAL A 107 25.48 -45.85 -45.31
C VAL A 107 25.71 -46.44 -43.92
N THR A 108 25.19 -45.81 -42.88
CA THR A 108 25.16 -46.32 -41.50
C THR A 108 23.75 -46.72 -41.11
N ALA A 109 23.56 -47.70 -40.21
CA ALA A 109 22.22 -48.09 -39.80
C ALA A 109 21.51 -46.92 -39.07
N SER A 110 20.25 -46.64 -39.48
CA SER A 110 19.43 -45.63 -38.77
C SER A 110 19.11 -46.11 -37.34
N LYS A 111 19.16 -45.21 -36.40
CA LYS A 111 18.72 -45.47 -35.03
C LYS A 111 17.20 -45.34 -34.84
N ARG A 112 16.48 -44.86 -35.87
CA ARG A 112 15.07 -44.45 -35.79
C ARG A 112 14.14 -45.42 -36.51
N VAL A 113 14.52 -45.89 -37.68
CA VAL A 113 13.70 -46.79 -38.49
C VAL A 113 14.48 -48.09 -38.78
N ALA A 114 13.84 -49.24 -38.48
CA ALA A 114 14.44 -50.52 -38.73
C ALA A 114 14.63 -50.75 -40.24
N ASN A 115 15.74 -51.35 -40.61
CA ASN A 115 16.11 -51.65 -42.03
C ASN A 115 16.39 -50.45 -42.91
N VAL A 116 16.46 -49.23 -42.36
CA VAL A 116 16.88 -48.00 -43.05
C VAL A 116 18.32 -47.69 -42.65
N GLY A 117 19.12 -47.27 -43.58
CA GLY A 117 20.46 -46.72 -43.34
C GLY A 117 20.44 -45.21 -43.59
N GLU A 118 21.11 -44.44 -42.75
CA GLU A 118 21.30 -43.00 -42.92
C GLU A 118 22.69 -42.73 -43.49
N ALA A 119 22.78 -41.73 -44.34
CA ALA A 119 24.06 -41.27 -44.88
C ALA A 119 24.11 -39.74 -44.96
N ARG A 120 25.27 -39.21 -44.72
CA ARG A 120 25.63 -37.82 -45.11
C ARG A 120 26.68 -37.95 -46.19
N THR A 121 26.40 -37.48 -47.39
CA THR A 121 27.28 -37.64 -48.53
C THR A 121 27.40 -36.34 -49.32
N THR A 122 28.37 -36.26 -50.17
CA THR A 122 28.58 -35.15 -51.10
C THR A 122 28.35 -35.64 -52.51
N LEU A 123 27.35 -35.08 -53.19
CA LEU A 123 27.03 -35.40 -54.58
C LEU A 123 27.23 -34.15 -55.42
N GLY A 124 28.07 -34.20 -56.48
CA GLY A 124 28.37 -33.04 -57.32
C GLY A 124 28.94 -31.84 -56.53
N GLY A 125 29.73 -32.09 -55.46
CA GLY A 125 30.31 -31.02 -54.62
C GLY A 125 29.36 -30.40 -53.56
N GLN A 126 28.10 -30.80 -53.54
CA GLN A 126 27.11 -30.32 -52.53
C GLN A 126 26.84 -31.36 -51.47
N PRO A 127 26.64 -30.96 -50.20
CA PRO A 127 26.31 -31.89 -49.11
C PRO A 127 24.83 -32.28 -49.18
N TYR A 128 24.54 -33.57 -48.97
CA TYR A 128 23.21 -34.18 -48.99
C TYR A 128 22.94 -34.99 -47.69
N PHE A 129 21.70 -34.94 -47.23
CA PHE A 129 21.16 -35.95 -46.35
C PHE A 129 20.59 -37.09 -47.19
N ALA A 130 20.82 -38.34 -46.79
CA ALA A 130 20.37 -39.50 -47.52
C ALA A 130 19.82 -40.60 -46.60
N ALA A 131 18.75 -41.26 -47.05
CA ALA A 131 18.19 -42.45 -46.45
C ALA A 131 18.29 -43.61 -47.43
N ALA A 132 18.77 -44.75 -46.98
CA ALA A 132 19.04 -45.91 -47.83
C ALA A 132 18.30 -47.19 -47.32
N VAL A 133 17.73 -47.98 -48.22
CA VAL A 133 17.15 -49.27 -47.87
C VAL A 133 17.76 -50.35 -48.75
N LYS A 134 18.16 -51.45 -48.11
CA LYS A 134 18.63 -52.65 -48.82
C LYS A 134 17.49 -53.44 -49.43
N ILE A 135 17.50 -53.68 -50.74
CA ILE A 135 16.40 -54.30 -51.48
C ILE A 135 16.67 -55.71 -51.96
N ALA A 136 17.90 -56.08 -52.11
CA ALA A 136 18.26 -57.45 -52.62
C ALA A 136 19.52 -58.00 -51.93
N PRO A 137 19.67 -59.30 -51.79
CA PRO A 137 20.94 -59.94 -51.38
C PRO A 137 21.97 -59.75 -52.45
N ALA A 138 23.21 -59.44 -52.05
CA ALA A 138 24.38 -59.20 -52.93
C ALA A 138 24.86 -60.42 -53.62
N ARG A 139 24.14 -60.91 -54.66
CA ARG A 139 24.56 -62.08 -55.49
C ARG A 139 25.15 -61.70 -56.84
N ASP A 140 24.92 -60.47 -57.28
CA ASP A 140 25.42 -59.94 -58.55
C ASP A 140 26.01 -58.55 -58.33
N PRO A 141 27.26 -58.30 -58.63
CA PRO A 141 27.91 -57.02 -58.42
C PRO A 141 27.36 -55.88 -59.24
N LEU A 142 26.66 -56.16 -60.35
CA LEU A 142 26.04 -55.15 -61.20
C LEU A 142 24.55 -54.94 -60.93
N ALA A 143 23.99 -55.61 -59.98
CA ALA A 143 22.56 -55.39 -59.57
C ALA A 143 22.41 -54.38 -58.48
N ALA A 144 21.40 -53.45 -58.59
CA ALA A 144 21.10 -52.48 -57.58
C ALA A 144 20.73 -53.25 -56.27
N THR A 145 21.45 -52.93 -55.21
CA THR A 145 21.30 -53.52 -53.89
C THR A 145 20.65 -52.58 -52.90
N TYR A 146 20.80 -51.28 -53.10
CA TYR A 146 20.22 -50.24 -52.22
C TYR A 146 19.43 -49.24 -53.06
N VAL A 147 18.32 -48.80 -52.54
CA VAL A 147 17.58 -47.60 -52.97
C VAL A 147 17.88 -46.48 -51.95
N VAL A 148 18.26 -45.33 -52.46
CA VAL A 148 18.64 -44.18 -51.64
C VAL A 148 17.83 -42.96 -52.09
N LEU A 149 17.24 -42.25 -51.12
CA LEU A 149 16.72 -40.89 -51.32
C LEU A 149 17.71 -39.89 -50.73
N ALA A 150 18.01 -38.87 -51.50
CA ALA A 150 18.94 -37.82 -51.08
C ALA A 150 18.39 -36.43 -51.29
N GLN A 151 18.51 -35.56 -50.29
CA GLN A 151 18.05 -34.16 -50.34
C GLN A 151 19.22 -33.20 -50.01
N PRO A 152 19.40 -32.10 -50.81
CA PRO A 152 20.47 -31.14 -50.56
C PRO A 152 20.28 -30.45 -49.17
N GLN A 153 21.40 -30.35 -48.42
CA GLN A 153 21.38 -29.67 -47.13
C GLN A 153 21.07 -28.18 -47.26
N ALA A 154 21.45 -27.53 -48.38
CA ALA A 154 21.17 -26.11 -48.61
C ALA A 154 19.66 -25.79 -48.67
N LEU A 155 18.84 -26.66 -49.27
CA LEU A 155 17.39 -26.45 -49.34
C LEU A 155 16.73 -26.53 -47.98
N VAL A 156 17.22 -27.37 -47.09
CA VAL A 156 16.75 -27.47 -45.71
C VAL A 156 17.09 -26.21 -44.91
N ALA A 157 18.32 -25.73 -45.06
CA ALA A 157 18.79 -24.56 -44.32
C ALA A 157 18.07 -23.24 -44.75
N THR A 158 17.69 -23.12 -46.02
CA THR A 158 16.98 -21.91 -46.50
C THR A 158 15.51 -21.91 -46.09
N ALA A 159 14.83 -23.05 -46.10
CA ALA A 159 13.45 -23.17 -45.60
C ALA A 159 13.39 -22.90 -44.10
N ALA A 160 14.32 -23.44 -43.33
CA ALA A 160 14.46 -23.23 -41.90
C ALA A 160 14.66 -21.73 -41.54
N ALA A 161 15.51 -21.04 -42.30
CA ALA A 161 15.82 -19.64 -42.04
C ALA A 161 14.60 -18.73 -42.24
N GLY A 162 13.78 -18.97 -43.28
CA GLY A 162 12.59 -18.16 -43.56
C GLY A 162 11.47 -18.33 -42.49
N ASP A 163 11.25 -19.55 -42.04
CA ASP A 163 10.27 -19.82 -40.98
C ASP A 163 10.71 -19.26 -39.62
N LEU A 164 12.01 -19.31 -39.34
CA LEU A 164 12.56 -18.74 -38.10
C LEU A 164 12.40 -17.22 -38.06
N GLU A 165 12.70 -16.51 -39.16
CA GLU A 165 12.56 -15.06 -39.26
C GLU A 165 11.11 -14.63 -38.98
N THR A 166 10.14 -15.29 -39.58
CA THR A 166 8.71 -15.02 -39.39
C THR A 166 8.29 -15.24 -37.93
N ARG A 167 8.68 -16.33 -37.33
CA ARG A 167 8.36 -16.64 -35.91
C ARG A 167 9.04 -15.69 -34.95
N LEU A 168 10.27 -15.23 -35.22
CA LEU A 168 10.95 -14.23 -34.40
C LEU A 168 10.28 -12.86 -34.50
N LEU A 169 9.78 -12.47 -35.68
CA LEU A 169 9.03 -11.22 -35.83
C LEU A 169 7.69 -11.27 -35.09
N GLU A 170 6.97 -12.39 -35.20
CA GLU A 170 5.71 -12.60 -34.47
C GLU A 170 5.93 -12.57 -32.95
N ALA A 171 6.92 -13.32 -32.44
CA ALA A 171 7.26 -13.35 -31.03
C ALA A 171 7.75 -11.97 -30.52
N GLY A 172 8.55 -11.26 -31.31
CA GLY A 172 9.02 -9.92 -31.00
C GLY A 172 7.86 -8.90 -30.95
N GLY A 173 6.94 -8.99 -31.91
CA GLY A 173 5.73 -8.18 -31.94
C GLY A 173 4.83 -8.42 -30.72
N ALA A 174 4.58 -9.68 -30.39
CA ALA A 174 3.81 -10.06 -29.20
C ALA A 174 4.45 -9.58 -27.91
N ALA A 175 5.78 -9.72 -27.78
CA ALA A 175 6.54 -9.24 -26.63
C ALA A 175 6.45 -7.71 -26.47
N LEU A 176 6.51 -6.95 -27.55
CA LEU A 176 6.34 -5.49 -27.54
C LEU A 176 4.95 -5.07 -27.08
N VAL A 177 3.89 -5.75 -27.55
CA VAL A 177 2.51 -5.49 -27.11
C VAL A 177 2.36 -5.76 -25.62
N VAL A 178 2.86 -6.90 -25.13
CA VAL A 178 2.83 -7.24 -23.70
C VAL A 178 3.61 -6.22 -22.86
N ALA A 179 4.81 -5.84 -23.30
CA ALA A 179 5.61 -4.83 -22.63
C ALA A 179 4.89 -3.48 -22.55
N MET A 180 4.25 -3.05 -23.65
CA MET A 180 3.48 -1.81 -23.71
C MET A 180 2.26 -1.84 -22.76
N LEU A 181 1.55 -2.97 -22.71
CA LEU A 181 0.43 -3.16 -21.78
C LEU A 181 0.90 -3.12 -20.31
N LEU A 182 2.02 -3.76 -20.00
CA LEU A 182 2.62 -3.73 -18.66
C LEU A 182 3.04 -2.31 -18.26
N ILE A 183 3.68 -1.55 -19.16
CA ILE A 183 4.06 -0.16 -18.90
C ILE A 183 2.82 0.70 -18.63
N LEU A 184 1.75 0.56 -19.41
CA LEU A 184 0.48 1.27 -19.18
C LEU A 184 -0.16 0.90 -17.86
N LEU A 185 -0.12 -0.37 -17.50
CA LEU A 185 -0.68 -0.89 -16.24
C LEU A 185 0.10 -0.34 -15.04
N VAL A 186 1.44 -0.41 -15.07
CA VAL A 186 2.32 0.14 -14.02
C VAL A 186 2.15 1.66 -13.92
N SER A 187 2.09 2.36 -15.06
CA SER A 187 1.89 3.81 -15.07
C SER A 187 0.57 4.21 -14.39
N ARG A 188 -0.52 3.49 -14.67
CA ARG A 188 -1.83 3.79 -14.06
C ARG A 188 -1.96 3.32 -12.61
N SER A 189 -1.38 2.18 -12.25
CA SER A 189 -1.53 1.60 -10.92
C SER A 189 -0.54 2.15 -9.90
N LEU A 190 0.65 2.57 -10.31
CA LEU A 190 1.70 3.05 -9.40
C LEU A 190 2.07 4.51 -9.65
N THR A 191 2.47 4.87 -10.88
CA THR A 191 3.06 6.18 -11.15
C THR A 191 2.04 7.32 -10.99
N GLN A 192 0.86 7.19 -11.57
CA GLN A 192 -0.17 8.24 -11.48
C GLN A 192 -0.66 8.51 -10.06
N PRO A 193 -0.97 7.51 -9.22
CA PRO A 193 -1.34 7.75 -7.83
C PRO A 193 -0.23 8.43 -7.02
N LEU A 194 1.03 8.02 -7.20
CA LEU A 194 2.17 8.62 -6.50
C LEU A 194 2.40 10.08 -6.90
N THR A 195 2.27 10.41 -8.19
CA THR A 195 2.36 11.81 -8.65
C THR A 195 1.22 12.67 -8.11
N LYS A 196 0.00 12.13 -7.97
CA LYS A 196 -1.12 12.84 -7.33
C LYS A 196 -0.86 13.08 -5.84
N LEU A 197 -0.28 12.10 -5.13
CA LEU A 197 0.11 12.25 -3.73
C LEU A 197 1.17 13.34 -3.56
N ALA A 198 2.21 13.33 -4.41
CA ALA A 198 3.27 14.34 -4.38
C ALA A 198 2.71 15.75 -4.65
N ALA A 199 1.90 15.92 -5.68
CA ALA A 199 1.26 17.20 -5.97
C ALA A 199 0.32 17.68 -4.85
N ALA A 200 -0.44 16.77 -4.22
CA ALA A 200 -1.28 17.13 -3.10
C ALA A 200 -0.47 17.51 -1.85
N ALA A 201 0.70 16.88 -1.63
CA ALA A 201 1.62 17.26 -0.55
C ALA A 201 2.19 18.67 -0.78
N GLU A 202 2.55 19.02 -2.02
CA GLU A 202 3.00 20.36 -2.40
C GLU A 202 1.87 21.39 -2.20
N ASP A 203 0.63 21.07 -2.61
CA ASP A 203 -0.53 21.94 -2.39
C ASP A 203 -0.73 22.22 -0.90
N ILE A 204 -0.63 21.20 -0.04
CA ILE A 204 -0.74 21.35 1.42
C ILE A 204 0.41 22.20 1.96
N ALA A 205 1.65 21.98 1.52
CA ALA A 205 2.81 22.78 1.90
C ALA A 205 2.66 24.26 1.49
N ALA A 206 2.02 24.52 0.34
CA ALA A 206 1.69 25.85 -0.14
C ALA A 206 0.50 26.50 0.60
N GLY A 207 -0.15 25.78 1.54
CA GLY A 207 -1.23 26.31 2.36
C GLY A 207 -2.65 25.93 1.90
N ASN A 208 -2.80 25.10 0.88
CA ASN A 208 -4.10 24.58 0.46
C ASN A 208 -4.45 23.29 1.20
N TYR A 209 -4.90 23.43 2.43
CA TYR A 209 -5.20 22.30 3.34
C TYR A 209 -6.49 21.54 3.01
N SER A 210 -7.34 22.08 2.12
CA SER A 210 -8.59 21.42 1.69
C SER A 210 -8.35 20.38 0.59
N ARG A 211 -7.13 20.29 0.05
CA ARG A 211 -6.79 19.34 -0.99
C ARG A 211 -6.90 17.90 -0.47
N ARG A 212 -7.58 17.04 -1.25
CA ARG A 212 -7.68 15.59 -1.02
C ARG A 212 -7.22 14.86 -2.26
N VAL A 213 -6.60 13.72 -2.07
CA VAL A 213 -6.10 12.90 -3.17
C VAL A 213 -7.21 12.00 -3.71
N GLY A 214 -8.07 11.49 -2.84
CA GLY A 214 -9.23 10.68 -3.21
C GLY A 214 -8.88 9.36 -3.87
N ILE A 215 -7.68 8.82 -3.63
CA ILE A 215 -7.26 7.50 -4.13
C ILE A 215 -8.02 6.44 -3.35
N ARG A 216 -8.81 5.63 -4.08
CA ARG A 216 -9.57 4.51 -3.52
C ARG A 216 -8.96 3.21 -4.04
N GLY A 217 -8.72 2.24 -3.15
CA GLY A 217 -8.18 0.91 -3.45
C GLY A 217 -8.06 0.11 -2.17
N TYR A 218 -7.98 -1.22 -2.31
CA TYR A 218 -7.73 -2.14 -1.19
C TYR A 218 -6.24 -2.53 -1.10
N ASP A 219 -5.42 -1.99 -1.98
CA ASP A 219 -3.98 -2.16 -2.04
C ASP A 219 -3.25 -1.14 -1.16
N GLU A 220 -1.94 -1.26 -1.10
CA GLU A 220 -1.06 -0.39 -0.30
C GLU A 220 -1.16 1.08 -0.74
N ILE A 221 -1.40 1.32 -2.04
CA ILE A 221 -1.55 2.67 -2.60
C ILE A 221 -2.88 3.29 -2.16
N GLY A 222 -3.96 2.51 -2.15
CA GLY A 222 -5.26 2.94 -1.62
C GLY A 222 -5.19 3.25 -0.12
N MET A 223 -4.51 2.40 0.66
CA MET A 223 -4.28 2.63 2.09
C MET A 223 -3.45 3.91 2.34
N LEU A 224 -2.41 4.15 1.55
CA LEU A 224 -1.59 5.35 1.62
C LEU A 224 -2.41 6.61 1.28
N GLY A 225 -3.24 6.56 0.23
CA GLY A 225 -4.15 7.65 -0.13
C GLY A 225 -5.13 8.00 0.99
N ALA A 226 -5.74 6.98 1.61
CA ALA A 226 -6.64 7.19 2.75
C ALA A 226 -5.92 7.74 3.99
N ALA A 227 -4.69 7.29 4.27
CA ALA A 227 -3.87 7.82 5.36
C ALA A 227 -3.50 9.29 5.12
N PHE A 228 -3.14 9.64 3.87
CA PHE A 228 -2.85 11.00 3.47
C PHE A 228 -4.08 11.92 3.65
N ASP A 229 -5.26 11.48 3.20
CA ASP A 229 -6.50 12.28 3.33
C ASP A 229 -6.88 12.51 4.81
N ARG A 230 -6.69 11.49 5.69
CA ARG A 230 -6.86 11.67 7.14
C ARG A 230 -5.87 12.67 7.74
N MET A 231 -4.61 12.62 7.32
CA MET A 231 -3.59 13.59 7.74
C MET A 231 -3.97 15.01 7.27
N ALA A 232 -4.34 15.16 6.01
CA ALA A 232 -4.76 16.45 5.44
C ALA A 232 -5.96 17.04 6.20
N GLU A 233 -6.95 16.21 6.55
CA GLU A 233 -8.09 16.62 7.36
C GLU A 233 -7.68 17.04 8.78
N ALA A 234 -6.77 16.34 9.40
CA ALA A 234 -6.24 16.70 10.72
C ALA A 234 -5.52 18.06 10.69
N VAL A 235 -4.67 18.27 9.66
CA VAL A 235 -3.96 19.56 9.47
C VAL A 235 -4.93 20.69 9.21
N GLU A 236 -5.94 20.49 8.35
CA GLU A 236 -6.98 21.51 8.07
C GLU A 236 -7.75 21.89 9.34
N ARG A 237 -8.18 20.89 10.12
CA ARG A 237 -8.86 21.12 11.41
C ARG A 237 -7.95 21.87 12.38
N ALA A 238 -6.70 21.47 12.55
CA ALA A 238 -5.74 22.14 13.43
C ALA A 238 -5.52 23.61 13.02
N ARG A 239 -5.36 23.87 11.72
CA ARG A 239 -5.20 25.23 11.17
C ARG A 239 -6.45 26.10 11.35
N LYS A 240 -7.62 25.52 11.14
CA LYS A 240 -8.89 26.22 11.38
C LYS A 240 -9.01 26.61 12.86
N THR A 241 -8.80 25.65 13.76
CA THR A 241 -8.83 25.89 15.21
C THR A 241 -7.82 26.99 15.61
N GLN A 242 -6.60 26.94 15.07
CA GLN A 242 -5.58 27.97 15.34
C GLN A 242 -5.99 29.35 14.83
N ARG A 243 -6.59 29.42 13.64
CA ARG A 243 -7.07 30.71 13.07
C ARG A 243 -8.21 31.29 13.89
N ASP A 244 -9.19 30.43 14.23
CA ASP A 244 -10.35 30.84 15.04
C ASP A 244 -9.89 31.29 16.44
N PHE A 245 -8.89 30.60 17.04
CA PHE A 245 -8.25 30.99 18.28
C PHE A 245 -7.65 32.39 18.19
N LEU A 246 -6.79 32.67 17.19
CA LEU A 246 -6.15 33.99 17.03
C LEU A 246 -7.17 35.11 16.78
N ALA A 247 -8.23 34.82 16.00
CA ALA A 247 -9.30 35.78 15.76
C ALA A 247 -10.06 36.12 17.05
N ASN A 248 -10.38 35.10 17.85
CA ASN A 248 -11.09 35.29 19.12
C ASN A 248 -10.22 36.02 20.15
N VAL A 249 -8.92 35.67 20.30
CA VAL A 249 -7.98 36.41 21.17
C VAL A 249 -7.94 37.87 20.77
N SER A 250 -7.78 38.16 19.48
CA SER A 250 -7.72 39.53 18.98
C SER A 250 -8.99 40.32 19.29
N HIS A 251 -10.15 39.68 19.14
CA HIS A 251 -11.45 40.32 19.42
C HIS A 251 -11.65 40.59 20.92
N GLU A 252 -11.35 39.59 21.78
CA GLU A 252 -11.50 39.69 23.24
C GLU A 252 -10.49 40.67 23.88
N LEU A 253 -9.30 40.85 23.29
CA LEU A 253 -8.35 41.88 23.70
C LEU A 253 -8.72 43.28 23.22
N LYS A 254 -9.26 43.42 22.02
CA LYS A 254 -9.60 44.72 21.44
C LYS A 254 -10.63 45.48 22.27
N THR A 255 -11.65 44.80 22.77
CA THR A 255 -12.75 45.41 23.53
C THR A 255 -12.28 46.12 24.81
N PRO A 256 -11.59 45.46 25.77
CA PRO A 256 -11.09 46.10 26.98
C PRO A 256 -10.05 47.19 26.66
N LEU A 257 -9.15 46.97 25.70
CA LEU A 257 -8.17 47.96 25.29
C LEU A 257 -8.81 49.21 24.72
N THR A 258 -9.89 49.08 23.94
CA THR A 258 -10.65 50.26 23.44
C THR A 258 -11.32 51.04 24.58
N SER A 259 -11.87 50.33 25.57
CA SER A 259 -12.44 50.92 26.78
C SER A 259 -11.38 51.67 27.60
N LEU A 260 -10.23 51.03 27.83
CA LEU A 260 -9.07 51.62 28.52
C LEU A 260 -8.62 52.94 27.85
N ILE A 261 -8.40 52.88 26.53
CA ILE A 261 -7.96 54.06 25.75
C ILE A 261 -9.02 55.15 25.81
N GLY A 262 -10.32 54.82 25.63
CA GLY A 262 -11.39 55.79 25.63
C GLY A 262 -11.56 56.52 26.96
N PHE A 263 -11.58 55.79 28.08
CA PHE A 263 -11.72 56.41 29.40
C PHE A 263 -10.45 57.15 29.82
N SER A 264 -9.27 56.63 29.47
CA SER A 264 -7.99 57.31 29.68
C SER A 264 -7.92 58.64 28.91
N GLN A 265 -8.33 58.62 27.63
CA GLN A 265 -8.39 59.83 26.80
C GLN A 265 -9.38 60.85 27.37
N ALA A 266 -10.56 60.42 27.82
CA ALA A 266 -11.58 61.30 28.42
C ALA A 266 -11.06 61.96 29.72
N LEU A 267 -10.22 61.26 30.51
CA LEU A 267 -9.56 61.87 31.67
C LEU A 267 -8.49 62.89 31.26
N VAL A 268 -7.69 62.61 30.22
CA VAL A 268 -6.64 63.51 29.70
C VAL A 268 -7.26 64.80 29.09
N ASP A 269 -8.30 64.65 28.29
CA ASP A 269 -8.97 65.76 27.58
C ASP A 269 -9.83 66.61 28.48
N GLY A 270 -10.01 66.19 29.74
CA GLY A 270 -10.88 66.94 30.68
C GLY A 270 -12.35 66.87 30.33
N SER A 271 -12.79 65.88 29.51
CA SER A 271 -14.19 65.72 29.09
C SER A 271 -15.09 65.23 30.23
N LEU A 272 -14.54 64.79 31.34
CA LEU A 272 -15.24 64.34 32.53
C LEU A 272 -15.29 65.48 33.54
N TRP A 273 -16.45 66.07 33.68
CA TRP A 273 -16.65 67.36 34.41
C TRP A 273 -16.76 67.15 35.93
N SER A 274 -17.31 66.04 36.37
CA SER A 274 -17.53 65.77 37.78
C SER A 274 -16.47 64.84 38.38
N GLU A 275 -16.22 64.90 39.66
CA GLU A 275 -15.34 64.03 40.38
C GLU A 275 -15.85 62.58 40.37
N SER A 276 -17.17 62.42 40.42
CA SER A 276 -17.82 61.08 40.31
C SER A 276 -17.61 60.44 38.95
N GLU A 277 -17.63 61.21 37.85
CA GLU A 277 -17.33 60.68 36.50
C GLU A 277 -15.83 60.27 36.39
N ARG A 278 -14.93 61.05 36.92
CA ARG A 278 -13.49 60.76 36.97
C ARG A 278 -13.22 59.48 37.80
N ALA A 279 -13.84 59.39 38.99
CA ALA A 279 -13.73 58.19 39.82
C ALA A 279 -14.27 56.95 39.12
N ARG A 280 -15.41 57.06 38.45
CA ARG A 280 -15.99 55.98 37.68
C ARG A 280 -15.10 55.55 36.49
N ALA A 281 -14.52 56.51 35.76
CA ALA A 281 -13.61 56.24 34.67
C ALA A 281 -12.33 55.51 35.19
N ALA A 282 -11.78 55.95 36.32
CA ALA A 282 -10.62 55.29 36.96
C ALA A 282 -10.94 53.84 37.39
N THR A 283 -12.18 53.63 37.92
CA THR A 283 -12.63 52.29 38.29
C THR A 283 -12.73 51.37 37.04
N ILE A 284 -13.32 51.87 35.94
CA ILE A 284 -13.42 51.10 34.69
C ILE A 284 -12.02 50.78 34.12
N ILE A 285 -11.12 51.76 34.15
CA ILE A 285 -9.73 51.54 33.72
C ILE A 285 -9.08 50.45 34.55
N HIS A 286 -9.26 50.46 35.87
CA HIS A 286 -8.70 49.43 36.76
C HIS A 286 -9.29 48.07 36.47
N GLU A 287 -10.60 47.94 36.40
CA GLU A 287 -11.33 46.70 36.12
C GLU A 287 -10.92 46.06 34.77
N GLU A 288 -10.86 46.88 33.71
CA GLU A 288 -10.45 46.39 32.39
C GLU A 288 -8.96 46.04 32.32
N SER A 289 -8.10 46.75 33.09
CA SER A 289 -6.67 46.38 33.20
C SER A 289 -6.49 45.03 33.87
N GLU A 290 -7.20 44.77 34.97
CA GLU A 290 -7.20 43.47 35.63
C GLU A 290 -7.76 42.36 34.73
N ARG A 291 -8.78 42.69 33.91
CA ARG A 291 -9.32 41.75 32.94
C ARG A 291 -8.30 41.36 31.87
N VAL A 292 -7.55 42.34 31.32
CA VAL A 292 -6.47 42.08 30.35
C VAL A 292 -5.35 41.24 30.99
N LEU A 293 -5.00 41.54 32.23
CA LEU A 293 -3.95 40.77 32.95
C LEU A 293 -4.37 39.30 33.16
N ARG A 294 -5.61 39.06 33.62
CA ARG A 294 -6.14 37.68 33.74
C ARG A 294 -6.12 36.95 32.40
N MET A 295 -6.59 37.63 31.32
CA MET A 295 -6.56 37.04 29.97
C MET A 295 -5.16 36.67 29.51
N ALA A 296 -4.16 37.52 29.76
CA ALA A 296 -2.74 37.23 29.43
C ALA A 296 -2.23 36.02 30.21
N GLN A 297 -2.58 35.89 31.49
CA GLN A 297 -2.23 34.75 32.32
C GLN A 297 -2.88 33.44 31.80
N GLU A 298 -4.17 33.45 31.49
CA GLU A 298 -4.90 32.32 30.92
C GLU A 298 -4.29 31.87 29.57
N LEU A 299 -3.89 32.80 28.69
CA LEU A 299 -3.21 32.51 27.43
C LEU A 299 -1.83 31.89 27.63
N LEU A 300 -1.04 32.39 28.61
CA LEU A 300 0.25 31.82 28.95
C LEU A 300 0.12 30.40 29.52
N ASP A 301 -0.85 30.19 30.41
CA ASP A 301 -1.14 28.87 30.95
C ASP A 301 -1.55 27.89 29.85
N LEU A 302 -2.44 28.32 28.95
CA LEU A 302 -2.83 27.49 27.81
C LEU A 302 -1.63 27.13 26.93
N ALA A 303 -0.76 28.09 26.60
CA ALA A 303 0.43 27.86 25.79
C ALA A 303 1.38 26.87 26.45
N ARG A 304 1.55 26.93 27.80
CA ARG A 304 2.37 25.99 28.55
C ARG A 304 1.79 24.58 28.56
N VAL A 305 0.47 24.47 28.70
CA VAL A 305 -0.25 23.17 28.63
C VAL A 305 -0.08 22.54 27.25
N GLU A 306 -0.30 23.30 26.19
CA GLU A 306 -0.17 22.82 24.79
C GLU A 306 1.26 22.37 24.45
N ALA A 307 2.24 23.11 24.96
CA ALA A 307 3.64 22.75 24.76
C ALA A 307 4.08 21.50 25.55
N GLY A 308 3.20 20.94 26.39
CA GLY A 308 3.57 19.84 27.31
C GLY A 308 4.66 20.23 28.30
N SER A 309 4.90 21.56 28.47
CA SER A 309 6.00 22.10 29.26
C SER A 309 5.63 22.36 30.73
N ILE A 310 4.43 22.01 31.14
CA ILE A 310 4.05 22.11 32.55
C ILE A 310 4.70 20.97 33.31
N SER A 311 5.68 21.31 34.15
CA SER A 311 6.18 20.38 35.16
C SER A 311 5.09 20.21 36.23
N MET A 312 4.46 19.04 36.28
CA MET A 312 3.47 18.71 37.29
C MET A 312 4.16 18.18 38.54
N HIS A 313 3.88 18.78 39.69
CA HIS A 313 4.30 18.27 41.01
C HIS A 313 3.19 17.42 41.64
N ILE A 314 3.03 16.20 41.13
CA ILE A 314 1.99 15.30 41.61
C ILE A 314 2.32 14.82 43.01
N THR A 315 1.47 15.17 43.98
CA THR A 315 1.54 14.75 45.38
C THR A 315 0.21 14.19 45.86
N ALA A 316 0.17 13.64 47.08
CA ALA A 316 -1.06 13.24 47.71
C ALA A 316 -1.74 14.48 48.31
N VAL A 317 -2.86 14.92 47.75
CA VAL A 317 -3.59 16.12 48.16
C VAL A 317 -4.90 15.74 48.83
N ASP A 318 -5.21 16.39 49.93
CA ASP A 318 -6.52 16.28 50.57
C ASP A 318 -7.53 17.13 49.79
N LEU A 319 -8.32 16.48 48.92
CA LEU A 319 -9.33 17.14 48.10
C LEU A 319 -10.44 17.79 48.97
N GLY A 320 -10.81 17.15 50.08
CA GLY A 320 -11.85 17.66 50.99
C GLY A 320 -11.43 18.98 51.63
N GLY A 321 -10.20 19.00 52.18
CA GLY A 321 -9.61 20.23 52.74
C GLY A 321 -9.46 21.35 51.72
N GLN A 322 -9.03 21.02 50.46
CA GLN A 322 -8.91 21.96 49.37
C GLN A 322 -10.27 22.56 48.99
N LEU A 323 -11.33 21.72 48.85
CA LEU A 323 -12.69 22.21 48.56
C LEU A 323 -13.21 23.14 49.65
N GLN A 324 -12.98 22.84 50.93
CA GLN A 324 -13.39 23.72 52.03
C GLN A 324 -12.68 25.07 51.95
N GLN A 325 -11.38 25.08 51.66
CA GLN A 325 -10.59 26.31 51.50
C GLN A 325 -11.10 27.15 50.35
N GLU A 326 -11.39 26.56 49.18
CA GLU A 326 -11.94 27.25 48.02
C GLU A 326 -13.31 27.85 48.29
N LEU A 327 -14.17 27.12 49.00
CA LEU A 327 -15.50 27.60 49.36
C LEU A 327 -15.41 28.83 50.25
N GLU A 328 -14.49 28.89 51.20
CA GLU A 328 -14.29 30.10 52.04
C GLU A 328 -13.85 31.30 51.20
N MET A 329 -12.99 31.09 50.18
CA MET A 329 -12.56 32.18 49.29
C MET A 329 -13.65 32.67 48.35
N VAL A 330 -14.57 31.81 47.92
CA VAL A 330 -15.67 32.13 47.01
C VAL A 330 -16.88 32.73 47.77
N ARG A 331 -17.05 32.40 49.07
CA ARG A 331 -18.20 32.79 49.91
C ARG A 331 -18.54 34.28 49.86
N PRO A 332 -17.60 35.25 49.91
CA PRO A 332 -17.97 36.68 49.80
C PRO A 332 -18.57 37.06 48.46
N ARG A 333 -18.14 36.37 47.37
CA ARG A 333 -18.72 36.60 46.02
C ARG A 333 -20.10 35.98 45.89
N ALA A 334 -20.31 34.77 46.43
CA ALA A 334 -21.60 34.09 46.48
C ALA A 334 -22.63 34.90 47.30
N ASN A 335 -22.25 35.37 48.47
CA ASN A 335 -23.12 36.17 49.36
C ASN A 335 -23.60 37.45 48.69
N ARG A 336 -22.76 38.14 47.91
CA ARG A 336 -23.16 39.34 47.15
C ARG A 336 -24.28 39.07 46.13
N ARG A 337 -24.37 37.80 45.68
CA ARG A 337 -25.40 37.34 44.74
C ARG A 337 -26.50 36.51 45.40
N LEU A 338 -26.55 36.52 46.73
CA LEU A 338 -27.55 35.78 47.53
C LEU A 338 -27.55 34.27 47.21
N LEU A 339 -26.37 33.72 46.86
CA LEU A 339 -26.20 32.29 46.56
C LEU A 339 -25.84 31.51 47.81
N GLU A 340 -26.48 30.34 48.02
CA GLU A 340 -26.16 29.40 49.09
C GLU A 340 -25.08 28.43 48.59
N LEU A 341 -24.07 28.15 49.43
CA LEU A 341 -23.01 27.14 49.14
C LEU A 341 -23.16 25.95 50.05
N ASN A 342 -23.51 24.80 49.48
CA ASN A 342 -23.77 23.56 50.21
C ASN A 342 -22.69 22.52 49.86
N LEU A 343 -21.88 22.11 50.85
CA LEU A 343 -20.88 21.08 50.67
C LEU A 343 -21.34 19.76 51.32
N THR A 344 -21.40 18.72 50.50
CA THR A 344 -21.76 17.36 50.95
C THR A 344 -20.61 16.39 50.63
N MET A 345 -19.98 15.84 51.63
CA MET A 345 -18.94 14.85 51.49
C MET A 345 -18.89 13.88 52.66
N PRO A 346 -18.40 12.65 52.48
CA PRO A 346 -18.12 11.74 53.56
C PRO A 346 -17.07 12.34 54.54
N SER A 347 -17.11 11.90 55.79
CA SER A 347 -16.15 12.33 56.83
C SER A 347 -14.67 11.96 56.49
N SER A 348 -14.45 11.03 55.58
CA SER A 348 -13.12 10.65 55.10
C SER A 348 -13.16 10.33 53.60
N ILE A 349 -12.36 11.04 52.83
CA ILE A 349 -12.13 10.80 51.43
C ILE A 349 -10.63 10.45 51.25
N PRO A 350 -10.26 9.47 50.41
CA PRO A 350 -8.84 9.22 50.13
C PRO A 350 -8.19 10.44 49.47
N PRO A 351 -6.90 10.73 49.75
CA PRO A 351 -6.18 11.79 49.06
C PRO A 351 -6.10 11.51 47.55
N VAL A 352 -6.07 12.55 46.74
CA VAL A 352 -5.94 12.46 45.28
C VAL A 352 -4.50 12.69 44.86
N ALA A 353 -4.11 12.04 43.76
CA ALA A 353 -2.81 12.28 43.12
C ALA A 353 -2.93 13.52 42.21
N ALA A 354 -2.55 14.67 42.72
CA ALA A 354 -2.71 15.94 42.03
C ALA A 354 -1.55 16.90 42.31
N ASP A 355 -1.38 17.89 41.47
CA ASP A 355 -0.57 19.08 41.75
C ASP A 355 -1.47 20.08 42.52
N PRO A 356 -1.07 20.51 43.75
CA PRO A 356 -1.91 21.37 44.59
C PRO A 356 -2.28 22.70 43.94
N GLU A 357 -1.32 23.34 43.25
CA GLU A 357 -1.56 24.63 42.58
C GLU A 357 -2.51 24.50 41.42
N ARG A 358 -2.35 23.45 40.62
CA ARG A 358 -3.21 23.19 39.48
C ARG A 358 -4.59 22.72 39.88
N LEU A 359 -4.69 21.95 40.97
CA LEU A 359 -5.98 21.58 41.55
C LEU A 359 -6.74 22.81 42.06
N HIS A 360 -6.05 23.71 42.79
CA HIS A 360 -6.61 25.01 43.19
C HIS A 360 -7.13 25.78 41.96
N GLN A 361 -6.36 25.91 40.90
CA GLN A 361 -6.76 26.59 39.66
C GLN A 361 -8.02 25.98 39.03
N ILE A 362 -8.13 24.64 38.99
CA ILE A 362 -9.33 23.96 38.50
C ILE A 362 -10.53 24.28 39.38
N LEU A 363 -10.42 24.11 40.70
CA LEU A 363 -11.54 24.31 41.62
C LEU A 363 -12.02 25.76 41.65
N ASP A 364 -11.10 26.73 41.66
CA ASP A 364 -11.46 28.17 41.55
C ASP A 364 -12.23 28.45 40.25
N ASN A 365 -11.77 27.90 39.11
CA ASN A 365 -12.50 28.05 37.84
C ASN A 365 -13.89 27.43 37.87
N LEU A 366 -14.07 26.24 38.47
CA LEU A 366 -15.38 25.60 38.55
C LEU A 366 -16.34 26.37 39.43
N LEU A 367 -15.88 26.81 40.61
CA LEU A 367 -16.66 27.58 41.57
C LEU A 367 -16.97 29.00 41.09
N ASP A 368 -15.99 29.68 40.47
CA ASP A 368 -16.20 30.99 39.87
C ASP A 368 -17.23 30.94 38.75
N ASN A 369 -17.17 29.89 37.93
CA ASN A 369 -18.18 29.63 36.88
C ASN A 369 -19.58 29.42 37.52
N ALA A 370 -19.70 28.58 38.53
CA ALA A 370 -20.96 28.36 39.20
C ALA A 370 -21.52 29.68 39.80
N VAL A 371 -20.68 30.47 40.49
CA VAL A 371 -21.10 31.77 41.05
C VAL A 371 -21.50 32.78 39.99
N LYS A 372 -20.80 32.83 38.85
CA LYS A 372 -21.11 33.74 37.75
C LYS A 372 -22.44 33.47 37.07
N TYR A 373 -22.74 32.18 36.83
CA TYR A 373 -23.86 31.79 35.98
C TYR A 373 -25.11 31.32 36.73
N ALA A 374 -24.99 30.97 38.04
CA ALA A 374 -26.17 30.66 38.85
C ALA A 374 -27.11 31.88 38.93
N PRO A 375 -28.43 31.66 38.83
CA PRO A 375 -29.40 32.70 39.11
C PRO A 375 -29.28 33.16 40.57
N GLU A 376 -29.54 34.45 40.83
CA GLU A 376 -29.54 35.01 42.20
C GLU A 376 -30.55 34.28 43.09
N GLY A 377 -30.19 34.05 44.34
CA GLY A 377 -31.04 33.39 45.32
C GLY A 377 -31.14 31.84 45.18
N THR A 378 -30.31 31.25 44.34
CA THR A 378 -30.23 29.76 44.21
C THR A 378 -29.09 29.18 45.00
N ALA A 379 -29.09 27.84 45.14
CA ALA A 379 -27.99 27.10 45.76
C ALA A 379 -27.00 26.60 44.74
N ILE A 380 -25.71 26.54 45.12
CA ILE A 380 -24.63 25.81 44.47
C ILE A 380 -24.32 24.59 45.34
N GLU A 381 -24.55 23.41 44.77
CA GLU A 381 -24.31 22.14 45.45
C GLU A 381 -22.92 21.61 45.09
N ILE A 382 -22.09 21.38 46.10
CA ILE A 382 -20.77 20.86 45.90
C ILE A 382 -20.75 19.49 46.63
N SER A 383 -20.25 18.46 45.93
CA SER A 383 -20.10 17.13 46.54
C SER A 383 -18.77 16.49 46.18
N ALA A 384 -18.26 15.65 47.03
CA ALA A 384 -17.10 14.82 46.73
C ALA A 384 -17.34 13.38 47.21
N LEU A 385 -17.06 12.42 46.34
CA LEU A 385 -17.26 11.01 46.59
C LEU A 385 -16.09 10.20 46.07
N SER A 386 -15.75 9.13 46.78
CA SER A 386 -14.75 8.17 46.30
C SER A 386 -15.45 7.02 45.57
N ASN A 387 -14.94 6.65 44.40
CA ASN A 387 -15.37 5.51 43.62
C ASN A 387 -14.16 4.63 43.19
N ILE A 388 -14.40 3.55 42.47
CA ILE A 388 -13.34 2.60 42.02
C ILE A 388 -12.30 3.29 41.15
N SER A 389 -12.68 4.34 40.41
CA SER A 389 -11.81 5.04 39.47
C SER A 389 -11.02 6.19 40.09
N GLY A 390 -11.33 6.58 41.35
CA GLY A 390 -10.69 7.68 42.04
C GLY A 390 -11.63 8.45 42.96
N VAL A 391 -11.39 9.76 43.08
CA VAL A 391 -12.25 10.67 43.81
C VAL A 391 -12.87 11.64 42.83
N GLU A 392 -14.17 11.76 42.88
CA GLU A 392 -14.97 12.62 42.04
C GLU A 392 -15.50 13.82 42.86
N ALA A 393 -15.19 15.03 42.43
CA ALA A 393 -15.81 16.25 42.94
C ALA A 393 -16.85 16.73 41.90
N VAL A 394 -18.01 17.14 42.36
CA VAL A 394 -19.11 17.65 41.52
C VAL A 394 -19.50 19.03 42.01
N VAL A 395 -19.56 20.00 41.10
CA VAL A 395 -20.10 21.35 41.35
C VAL A 395 -21.37 21.47 40.52
N ALA A 396 -22.48 21.61 41.17
CA ALA A 396 -23.81 21.74 40.52
C ALA A 396 -24.45 23.11 40.81
N ASN A 397 -25.00 23.73 39.77
CA ASN A 397 -25.69 24.98 39.89
C ASN A 397 -26.93 25.06 38.99
N ALA A 398 -27.94 25.79 39.38
CA ALA A 398 -29.06 26.08 38.54
C ALA A 398 -28.62 26.89 37.31
N THR A 399 -29.25 26.63 36.18
CA THR A 399 -28.94 27.34 34.91
C THR A 399 -30.03 28.35 34.58
N SER A 400 -29.65 29.46 33.90
CA SER A 400 -30.61 30.39 33.32
C SER A 400 -31.35 29.74 32.13
N ALA A 401 -32.35 30.48 31.55
CA ALA A 401 -33.21 29.97 30.48
C ALA A 401 -32.47 29.36 29.27
N ARG A 402 -31.23 29.79 28.99
CA ARG A 402 -30.41 29.25 27.91
C ARG A 402 -29.37 28.30 28.50
N LYS A 403 -29.62 27.00 28.36
CA LYS A 403 -28.69 25.97 28.82
C LYS A 403 -27.41 25.93 27.95
N PRO A 404 -26.21 25.84 28.54
CA PRO A 404 -24.98 25.58 27.79
C PRO A 404 -25.03 24.19 27.15
N ASP A 405 -24.24 23.97 26.11
CA ASP A 405 -24.02 22.67 25.54
C ASP A 405 -22.90 21.98 26.34
N PRO A 406 -23.16 20.83 27.04
CA PRO A 406 -22.20 20.17 27.92
C PRO A 406 -20.94 19.71 27.19
N ASP A 407 -21.04 19.35 25.92
CA ASP A 407 -19.90 18.88 25.15
C ASP A 407 -19.02 20.05 24.69
N ARG A 408 -19.66 21.17 24.35
CA ARG A 408 -18.99 22.34 23.79
C ARG A 408 -18.47 23.31 24.83
N MET A 409 -18.97 23.29 26.07
CA MET A 409 -18.56 24.26 27.09
C MET A 409 -17.06 24.18 27.48
N PHE A 410 -16.37 23.11 27.09
CA PHE A 410 -14.91 22.95 27.21
C PHE A 410 -14.14 23.36 25.96
N GLU A 411 -14.85 23.81 24.89
CA GLU A 411 -14.18 24.41 23.73
C GLU A 411 -13.66 25.79 24.13
N ARG A 412 -12.51 26.18 23.57
CA ARG A 412 -11.91 27.49 23.82
C ARG A 412 -12.81 28.61 23.33
N PHE A 413 -12.98 29.68 24.14
CA PHE A 413 -13.85 30.83 23.87
C PHE A 413 -15.35 30.48 23.76
N TYR A 414 -15.75 29.26 24.13
CA TYR A 414 -17.15 28.92 24.14
C TYR A 414 -17.91 29.72 25.20
N ARG A 415 -19.04 30.31 24.81
CA ARG A 415 -19.97 31.08 25.65
C ARG A 415 -21.38 30.74 25.24
N ALA A 416 -22.21 30.31 26.18
CA ALA A 416 -23.60 29.97 25.91
C ALA A 416 -24.44 31.21 25.52
N ASP A 417 -24.13 32.37 26.10
CA ASP A 417 -24.76 33.66 25.79
C ASP A 417 -23.71 34.79 25.74
N PRO A 418 -23.29 35.24 24.54
CA PRO A 418 -22.28 36.28 24.39
C PRO A 418 -22.68 37.63 25.01
N SER A 419 -23.99 37.97 25.08
CA SER A 419 -24.47 39.26 25.54
C SER A 419 -24.43 39.41 27.08
N ARG A 420 -24.78 38.38 27.83
CA ARG A 420 -24.73 38.36 29.29
C ARG A 420 -23.32 38.16 29.84
N SER A 421 -22.51 37.39 29.11
CA SER A 421 -21.15 37.07 29.54
C SER A 421 -20.17 38.25 29.39
N ALA A 422 -20.48 39.26 28.58
CA ALA A 422 -19.66 40.48 28.51
C ALA A 422 -19.64 41.23 29.86
N ALA A 423 -20.80 41.28 30.55
CA ALA A 423 -20.88 41.86 31.89
C ALA A 423 -20.24 40.98 33.00
N ALA A 424 -20.16 39.66 32.79
CA ALA A 424 -19.60 38.71 33.75
C ALA A 424 -18.07 38.48 33.63
N GLY A 425 -17.42 39.08 32.64
CA GLY A 425 -15.96 39.22 32.58
C GLY A 425 -15.15 37.96 32.24
N GLY A 426 -15.75 36.88 31.72
CA GLY A 426 -15.01 35.64 31.39
C GLY A 426 -14.65 35.56 29.90
N VAL A 427 -13.45 35.13 29.60
CA VAL A 427 -12.90 34.96 28.23
C VAL A 427 -13.35 33.65 27.58
N GLY A 428 -13.82 32.69 28.38
CA GLY A 428 -14.20 31.35 27.92
C GLY A 428 -13.00 30.40 27.75
N LEU A 429 -11.89 30.67 28.43
CA LEU A 429 -10.72 29.81 28.46
C LEU A 429 -10.65 28.95 29.72
N GLY A 430 -11.20 29.37 30.84
CA GLY A 430 -11.04 28.71 32.15
C GLY A 430 -11.42 27.23 32.14
N LEU A 431 -12.62 26.86 31.63
CA LEU A 431 -13.03 25.44 31.59
C LEU A 431 -12.18 24.61 30.61
N SER A 432 -11.71 25.19 29.50
CA SER A 432 -10.80 24.46 28.58
C SER A 432 -9.45 24.20 29.23
N ILE A 433 -8.89 25.18 29.94
CA ILE A 433 -7.65 25.03 30.71
C ILE A 433 -7.83 24.00 31.83
N SER A 434 -8.94 24.07 32.57
CA SER A 434 -9.26 23.13 33.64
C SER A 434 -9.33 21.68 33.13
N ARG A 435 -9.90 21.42 31.95
CA ARG A 435 -9.95 20.09 31.34
C ARG A 435 -8.56 19.58 30.95
N GLU A 436 -7.73 20.44 30.38
CA GLU A 436 -6.34 20.07 30.06
C GLU A 436 -5.50 19.79 31.31
N LEU A 437 -5.62 20.62 32.35
CA LEU A 437 -4.97 20.40 33.63
C LEU A 437 -5.41 19.09 34.31
N ALA A 438 -6.71 18.83 34.32
CA ALA A 438 -7.24 17.56 34.83
C ALA A 438 -6.69 16.35 34.04
N SER A 439 -6.65 16.44 32.71
CA SER A 439 -6.08 15.41 31.84
C SER A 439 -4.58 15.20 32.09
N ALA A 440 -3.82 16.27 32.29
CA ALA A 440 -2.39 16.21 32.62
C ALA A 440 -2.14 15.52 33.99
N MET A 441 -3.08 15.60 34.93
CA MET A 441 -3.08 14.86 36.19
C MET A 441 -3.71 13.46 36.08
N ARG A 442 -3.94 12.95 34.85
CA ARG A 442 -4.61 11.67 34.57
C ARG A 442 -6.06 11.59 35.13
N GLY A 443 -6.65 12.74 35.37
CA GLY A 443 -8.05 12.91 35.74
C GLY A 443 -8.95 13.14 34.55
N ARG A 444 -10.21 13.45 34.80
CA ARG A 444 -11.22 13.77 33.78
C ARG A 444 -12.12 14.88 34.27
N LEU A 445 -12.43 15.85 33.38
CA LEU A 445 -13.41 16.90 33.62
C LEU A 445 -14.48 16.84 32.54
N TRP A 446 -15.76 16.77 32.95
CA TRP A 446 -16.91 16.73 32.04
C TRP A 446 -18.12 17.42 32.68
N ALA A 447 -19.18 17.60 31.91
CA ALA A 447 -20.42 18.21 32.36
C ALA A 447 -21.63 17.37 31.94
N ASP A 448 -22.68 17.47 32.72
CA ASP A 448 -24.02 17.00 32.38
C ASP A 448 -25.10 17.85 33.05
N PHE A 449 -26.35 17.47 32.87
CA PHE A 449 -27.50 18.09 33.60
C PHE A 449 -28.15 17.03 34.48
N ASP A 450 -28.54 17.44 35.69
CA ASP A 450 -29.36 16.60 36.54
C ASP A 450 -30.84 16.57 36.06
N GLU A 451 -31.67 15.75 36.70
CA GLU A 451 -33.10 15.62 36.39
C GLU A 451 -33.88 16.95 36.55
N SER A 452 -33.41 17.85 37.41
CA SER A 452 -33.95 19.18 37.66
C SER A 452 -33.47 20.22 36.66
N GLY A 453 -32.54 19.86 35.81
CA GLY A 453 -31.95 20.73 34.80
C GLY A 453 -30.82 21.61 35.31
N ASN A 454 -30.26 21.34 36.47
CA ASN A 454 -29.06 22.02 36.96
C ASN A 454 -27.83 21.51 36.20
N LEU A 455 -26.88 22.37 35.89
CA LEU A 455 -25.60 22.02 35.31
C LEU A 455 -24.72 21.41 36.39
N ARG A 456 -24.11 20.25 36.10
CA ARG A 456 -23.13 19.61 36.95
C ARG A 456 -21.79 19.55 36.23
N LEU A 457 -20.74 20.04 36.90
CA LEU A 457 -19.37 19.94 36.47
C LEU A 457 -18.67 18.87 37.32
N HIS A 458 -18.15 17.82 36.69
CA HIS A 458 -17.56 16.65 37.33
C HIS A 458 -16.05 16.64 37.15
N LEU A 459 -15.30 16.63 38.24
CA LEU A 459 -13.85 16.47 38.27
C LEU A 459 -13.49 15.13 38.90
N LEU A 460 -13.00 14.18 38.14
CA LEU A 460 -12.48 12.89 38.60
C LEU A 460 -10.96 12.94 38.63
N LEU A 461 -10.37 12.64 39.77
CA LEU A 461 -8.91 12.52 39.95
C LEU A 461 -8.54 11.15 40.50
N PRO A 462 -7.41 10.57 40.07
CA PRO A 462 -6.96 9.29 40.61
C PRO A 462 -6.64 9.40 42.12
N ALA A 463 -7.02 8.41 42.90
CA ALA A 463 -6.62 8.34 44.29
C ALA A 463 -5.10 8.21 44.41
N ALA A 464 -4.50 8.93 45.34
CA ALA A 464 -3.07 8.76 45.64
C ALA A 464 -2.85 7.38 46.25
N ARG A 465 -1.86 6.65 45.75
CA ARG A 465 -1.45 5.39 46.38
C ARG A 465 -0.96 5.70 47.82
N ARG A 466 -1.50 5.04 48.83
CA ARG A 466 -0.95 5.13 50.18
C ARG A 466 0.48 4.61 50.17
N PRO A 467 1.40 5.22 50.93
CA PRO A 467 2.77 4.71 51.07
C PRO A 467 2.84 3.24 51.53
N ASP A 468 1.80 2.75 52.19
CA ASP A 468 1.73 1.38 52.65
C ASP A 468 1.37 0.34 51.57
N ASP A 469 0.76 0.74 50.44
CA ASP A 469 0.44 -0.17 49.33
C ASP A 469 1.69 -0.57 48.49
N ALA A 470 2.81 0.10 48.69
CA ALA A 470 4.10 -0.23 48.06
C ALA A 470 4.81 -1.46 48.69
N ARG A 471 4.25 -2.04 49.80
CA ARG A 471 4.87 -3.19 50.51
C ARG A 471 4.31 -4.56 50.15
N ILE A 472 3.40 -4.66 49.19
CA ILE A 472 2.90 -5.94 48.71
C ILE A 472 3.25 -6.10 47.22
N GLU A 473 4.55 -6.07 46.90
CA GLU A 473 5.04 -6.76 45.74
C GLU A 473 5.13 -8.26 46.13
N PRO A 474 4.45 -9.16 45.41
CA PRO A 474 4.66 -10.59 45.66
C PRO A 474 6.14 -10.89 45.35
N PRO A 475 6.81 -11.74 46.16
CA PRO A 475 8.21 -12.05 45.92
C PRO A 475 8.38 -12.57 44.50
N ALA A 476 9.36 -12.03 43.78
CA ALA A 476 9.74 -12.47 42.44
C ALA A 476 9.92 -14.01 42.47
N PRO A 477 9.37 -14.77 41.48
CA PRO A 477 9.57 -16.20 41.45
C PRO A 477 11.06 -16.50 41.41
N PRO A 478 11.55 -17.54 42.11
CA PRO A 478 12.96 -17.84 42.18
C PRO A 478 13.47 -18.16 40.78
N VAL A 479 14.55 -17.47 40.37
CA VAL A 479 15.29 -17.72 39.13
C VAL A 479 16.13 -19.00 39.36
N GLU A 480 15.47 -20.15 39.38
CA GLU A 480 16.11 -21.46 39.29
C GLU A 480 15.23 -22.37 38.46
N ALA A 481 15.51 -22.50 37.15
CA ALA A 481 15.35 -23.69 36.33
C ALA A 481 15.42 -23.37 34.81
N LEU A 482 16.52 -22.75 34.32
CA LEU A 482 16.86 -22.85 32.89
C LEU A 482 18.37 -23.06 32.71
N SER A 483 18.88 -24.09 33.41
CA SER A 483 20.20 -24.64 33.14
C SER A 483 20.16 -26.15 33.31
N LYS A 484 19.50 -26.85 32.37
CA LYS A 484 19.73 -28.29 32.02
C LYS A 484 18.76 -28.69 30.92
N ALA A 485 19.11 -28.42 29.69
CA ALA A 485 18.83 -29.26 28.52
C ALA A 485 19.70 -28.75 27.37
N SER A 486 20.87 -29.39 27.28
CA SER A 486 21.71 -29.41 26.09
C SER A 486 21.07 -30.23 25.01
#